data_8735a5c48b0c177cbb58486bf900b9e9
#
_entry.id   8735a5c48b0c177cbb58486bf900b9e9
#
_cell.length_a   1.000
_cell.length_b   1.000
_cell.length_c   1.000
_cell.angle_alpha   90.00
_cell.angle_beta   90.00
_cell.angle_gamma   90.00
#
_symmetry.space_group_name_H-M   'P 1'
#
loop_
_entity.id
_entity.type
_entity.pdbx_description
1 polymer ?
#
loop_
_entity_poly.entity_id
_entity_poly.type
_entity_poly.pdbx_seq_one_letter_code
_entity_poly.pdbx_strand_id
1 'polypeptide(L)'
;MINGVSAESEAHGSASTRRTMRGILPALESNVFEGGVDDFPSGDGGKLTEEQVNAALRAVWDRSAGSVDTIVVGGFQKRRINSFITASRGYEADATRFRDLVSVYESDFGVCRVVLSRWVPADTVLLVDSSRLDVLPMSGRSFHFKNLASQGDSEVGQVIGEYTLELRNENAHGVIRGLGTG
;
A
#
# COMPACT_ATOMS: atom_id res chain seq x y z
N MET A 1 -7.75 -1.11 5.46
CA MET A 1 -6.42 -1.37 6.04
C MET A 1 -5.34 -0.38 5.57
N ILE A 2 -5.45 0.28 4.43
CA ILE A 2 -4.43 1.25 3.95
C ILE A 2 -4.55 2.60 4.69
N ASN A 3 -5.72 3.21 4.73
CA ASN A 3 -5.97 4.58 5.19
C ASN A 3 -6.66 4.69 6.57
N GLY A 4 -6.76 3.59 7.30
CA GLY A 4 -7.44 3.61 8.60
C GLY A 4 -6.71 4.52 9.58
N VAL A 5 -7.39 5.51 10.13
CA VAL A 5 -6.88 6.36 11.21
C VAL A 5 -7.56 5.92 12.50
N SER A 6 -6.79 5.37 13.44
CA SER A 6 -7.30 5.10 14.78
C SER A 6 -6.82 6.18 15.73
N ALA A 7 -7.73 6.73 16.52
CA ALA A 7 -7.34 7.45 17.72
C ALA A 7 -6.85 6.43 18.75
N GLU A 8 -5.63 6.58 19.25
CA GLU A 8 -5.03 5.63 20.20
C GLU A 8 -5.88 5.41 21.46
N SER A 9 -6.60 6.44 21.91
CA SER A 9 -7.46 6.39 23.10
C SER A 9 -8.80 5.69 22.90
N GLU A 10 -9.25 5.47 21.64
CA GLU A 10 -10.59 4.99 21.34
C GLU A 10 -10.64 3.82 20.34
N ALA A 11 -9.52 3.13 20.14
CA ALA A 11 -9.43 1.99 19.23
C ALA A 11 -10.46 0.88 19.57
N HIS A 12 -10.80 0.72 20.83
CA HIS A 12 -11.80 -0.25 21.30
C HIS A 12 -13.24 0.14 20.97
N GLY A 13 -13.47 1.41 20.61
CA GLY A 13 -14.80 1.95 20.45
C GLY A 13 -15.59 2.11 21.76
N SER A 14 -16.73 2.76 21.67
CA SER A 14 -17.68 2.94 22.77
C SER A 14 -19.11 2.76 22.25
N ALA A 15 -20.11 3.00 23.10
CA ALA A 15 -21.51 2.98 22.66
C ALA A 15 -21.83 4.03 21.56
N SER A 16 -21.06 5.12 21.52
CA SER A 16 -21.21 6.21 20.56
C SER A 16 -20.13 6.28 19.49
N THR A 17 -18.99 5.62 19.72
CA THR A 17 -17.81 5.66 18.82
C THR A 17 -17.55 4.29 18.19
N ARG A 18 -17.49 4.25 16.87
CA ARG A 18 -17.18 3.02 16.14
C ARG A 18 -15.74 2.59 16.40
N ARG A 19 -15.50 1.28 16.44
CA ARG A 19 -14.15 0.73 16.45
C ARG A 19 -13.41 1.16 15.19
N THR A 20 -12.14 1.52 15.37
CA THR A 20 -11.25 1.94 14.29
C THR A 20 -9.99 1.10 14.29
N MET A 21 -9.28 1.07 13.17
CA MET A 21 -8.04 0.35 13.01
C MET A 21 -7.02 1.28 12.34
N ARG A 22 -5.80 1.30 12.87
CA ARG A 22 -4.68 2.03 12.23
C ARG A 22 -4.34 1.35 10.90
N GLY A 23 -4.25 2.11 9.84
CA GLY A 23 -3.84 1.64 8.52
C GLY A 23 -2.32 1.69 8.34
N ILE A 24 -1.83 1.19 7.20
CA ILE A 24 -0.40 1.20 6.87
C ILE A 24 0.10 2.65 6.73
N LEU A 25 -0.57 3.49 5.95
CA LEU A 25 -0.11 4.86 5.68
C LEU A 25 0.09 5.72 6.94
N PRO A 26 -0.86 5.74 7.90
CA PRO A 26 -0.64 6.48 9.15
C PRO A 26 0.37 5.83 10.10
N ALA A 27 0.74 4.57 9.86
CA ALA A 27 1.69 3.85 10.69
C ALA A 27 3.15 4.09 10.27
N LEU A 28 3.37 4.59 9.04
CA LEU A 28 4.70 4.90 8.53
C LEU A 28 5.13 6.29 8.97
N GLU A 29 6.23 6.37 9.71
CA GLU A 29 6.82 7.59 10.27
C GLU A 29 8.25 7.83 9.77
N SER A 30 9.05 6.74 9.59
CA SER A 30 10.48 6.85 9.32
C SER A 30 10.82 7.00 7.84
N ASN A 31 10.14 6.30 6.95
CA ASN A 31 10.42 6.28 5.52
C ASN A 31 9.31 6.99 4.74
N VAL A 32 9.09 8.25 5.09
CA VAL A 32 8.18 9.15 4.38
C VAL A 32 9.00 10.07 3.50
N PHE A 33 8.79 9.97 2.18
CA PHE A 33 9.54 10.72 1.17
C PHE A 33 8.64 11.72 0.47
N GLU A 34 9.13 12.93 0.32
CA GLU A 34 8.46 14.00 -0.46
C GLU A 34 9.46 14.60 -1.44
N GLY A 35 9.01 14.88 -2.66
CA GLY A 35 9.87 15.41 -3.71
C GLY A 35 10.55 16.71 -3.32
N GLY A 36 11.89 16.77 -3.38
CA GLY A 36 12.69 17.95 -3.06
C GLY A 36 12.86 18.25 -1.56
N VAL A 37 12.47 17.32 -0.68
CA VAL A 37 12.66 17.43 0.77
C VAL A 37 13.75 16.44 1.21
N ASP A 38 14.61 16.85 2.16
CA ASP A 38 15.68 16.01 2.75
C ASP A 38 16.56 15.30 1.72
N ASP A 39 17.01 16.02 0.69
CA ASP A 39 17.83 15.49 -0.42
C ASP A 39 17.12 14.42 -1.29
N PHE A 40 15.82 14.21 -1.11
CA PHE A 40 15.06 13.31 -1.95
C PHE A 40 14.78 13.94 -3.34
N PRO A 41 14.91 13.21 -4.45
CA PRO A 41 14.72 13.76 -5.80
C PRO A 41 13.39 14.49 -5.97
N SER A 42 13.40 15.68 -6.58
CA SER A 42 12.20 16.53 -6.72
C SER A 42 11.19 16.01 -7.76
N GLY A 43 11.59 15.05 -8.57
CA GLY A 43 10.78 14.60 -9.70
C GLY A 43 10.72 15.58 -10.87
N ASP A 44 9.94 15.24 -11.88
CA ASP A 44 9.71 16.07 -13.07
C ASP A 44 8.42 16.89 -12.91
N GLY A 45 8.55 18.14 -12.46
CA GLY A 45 7.39 19.01 -12.19
C GLY A 45 6.41 18.42 -11.14
N GLY A 46 6.92 17.75 -10.12
CA GLY A 46 6.14 17.07 -9.10
C GLY A 46 5.63 15.69 -9.52
N LYS A 47 5.87 15.26 -10.75
CA LYS A 47 5.45 13.94 -11.24
C LYS A 47 6.44 12.86 -10.78
N LEU A 48 5.93 11.68 -10.49
CA LEU A 48 6.76 10.51 -10.14
C LEU A 48 7.79 10.22 -11.23
N THR A 49 9.04 10.03 -10.83
CA THR A 49 10.15 9.60 -11.68
C THR A 49 10.71 8.26 -11.24
N GLU A 50 11.41 7.58 -12.14
CA GLU A 50 12.11 6.33 -11.82
C GLU A 50 13.19 6.55 -10.74
N GLU A 51 13.89 7.69 -10.80
CA GLU A 51 14.89 8.09 -9.82
C GLU A 51 14.29 8.17 -8.40
N GLN A 52 13.08 8.73 -8.24
CA GLN A 52 12.40 8.77 -6.95
C GLN A 52 12.07 7.38 -6.43
N VAL A 53 11.61 6.47 -7.28
CA VAL A 53 11.30 5.10 -6.88
C VAL A 53 12.57 4.39 -6.43
N ASN A 54 13.66 4.49 -7.19
CA ASN A 54 14.94 3.87 -6.86
C ASN A 54 15.57 4.48 -5.61
N ALA A 55 15.49 5.80 -5.43
CA ALA A 55 15.96 6.49 -4.23
C ALA A 55 15.20 6.02 -2.97
N ALA A 56 13.89 5.87 -3.06
CA ALA A 56 13.08 5.37 -1.96
C ALA A 56 13.38 3.89 -1.63
N LEU A 57 13.51 3.03 -2.65
CA LEU A 57 13.89 1.63 -2.46
C LEU A 57 15.27 1.51 -1.80
N ARG A 58 16.25 2.30 -2.26
CA ARG A 58 17.57 2.38 -1.66
C ARG A 58 17.51 2.80 -0.20
N ALA A 59 16.77 3.86 0.11
CA ALA A 59 16.68 4.36 1.47
C ALA A 59 16.04 3.33 2.43
N VAL A 60 15.03 2.59 1.98
CA VAL A 60 14.45 1.49 2.75
C VAL A 60 15.46 0.37 2.93
N TRP A 61 16.20 0.00 1.87
CA TRP A 61 17.22 -1.04 1.93
C TRP A 61 18.37 -0.67 2.89
N ASP A 62 18.84 0.58 2.86
CA ASP A 62 19.90 1.09 3.74
C ASP A 62 19.48 1.13 5.23
N ARG A 63 18.20 1.43 5.50
CA ARG A 63 17.67 1.61 6.86
C ARG A 63 17.10 0.35 7.50
N SER A 64 16.79 -0.65 6.71
CA SER A 64 16.14 -1.87 7.20
C SER A 64 16.87 -3.12 6.73
N ALA A 65 16.71 -4.22 7.48
CA ALA A 65 17.07 -5.56 7.02
C ALA A 65 15.94 -6.21 6.18
N GLY A 66 14.98 -5.42 5.72
CA GLY A 66 13.84 -5.85 4.90
C GLY A 66 14.10 -5.67 3.41
N SER A 67 13.29 -6.30 2.61
CA SER A 67 13.30 -6.18 1.15
C SER A 67 11.90 -5.81 0.68
N VAL A 68 11.76 -4.65 0.05
CA VAL A 68 10.49 -4.27 -0.58
C VAL A 68 10.21 -5.21 -1.75
N ASP A 69 9.11 -5.91 -1.68
CA ASP A 69 8.64 -6.85 -2.72
C ASP A 69 7.37 -6.36 -3.42
N THR A 70 6.68 -5.39 -2.86
CA THR A 70 5.39 -4.91 -3.37
C THR A 70 5.32 -3.39 -3.37
N ILE A 71 4.96 -2.82 -4.52
CA ILE A 71 4.65 -1.41 -4.71
C ILE A 71 3.15 -1.28 -4.90
N VAL A 72 2.46 -0.58 -3.99
CA VAL A 72 1.01 -0.37 -4.08
C VAL A 72 0.72 1.07 -4.49
N VAL A 73 -0.02 1.24 -5.58
CA VAL A 73 -0.25 2.54 -6.22
C VAL A 73 -1.69 2.75 -6.66
N GLY A 74 -2.08 4.01 -6.76
CA GLY A 74 -3.30 4.44 -7.43
C GLY A 74 -3.16 4.38 -8.97
N GLY A 75 -4.28 4.58 -9.68
CA GLY A 75 -4.34 4.45 -11.14
C GLY A 75 -3.40 5.40 -11.89
N PHE A 76 -3.25 6.63 -11.40
CA PHE A 76 -2.38 7.63 -12.02
C PHE A 76 -0.90 7.22 -11.91
N GLN A 77 -0.44 6.90 -10.71
CA GLN A 77 0.95 6.51 -10.48
C GLN A 77 1.29 5.17 -11.15
N LYS A 78 0.31 4.24 -11.27
CA LYS A 78 0.49 3.01 -12.06
C LYS A 78 0.84 3.31 -13.52
N ARG A 79 0.13 4.26 -14.14
CA ARG A 79 0.41 4.68 -15.52
C ARG A 79 1.80 5.32 -15.65
N ARG A 80 2.24 6.08 -14.64
CA ARG A 80 3.58 6.67 -14.61
C ARG A 80 4.66 5.60 -14.54
N ILE A 81 4.51 4.61 -13.66
CA ILE A 81 5.46 3.47 -13.56
C ILE A 81 5.50 2.69 -14.88
N ASN A 82 4.37 2.44 -15.51
CA ASN A 82 4.33 1.80 -16.83
C ASN A 82 5.13 2.60 -17.87
N SER A 83 5.08 3.94 -17.84
CA SER A 83 5.81 4.79 -18.78
C SER A 83 7.33 4.70 -18.62
N PHE A 84 7.87 4.46 -17.41
CA PHE A 84 9.31 4.29 -17.20
C PHE A 84 9.82 3.02 -17.89
N ILE A 85 9.09 1.94 -17.73
CA ILE A 85 9.49 0.64 -18.28
C ILE A 85 9.36 0.63 -19.80
N THR A 86 8.36 1.30 -20.35
CA THR A 86 8.23 1.44 -21.81
C THR A 86 9.36 2.30 -22.39
N ALA A 87 9.82 3.31 -21.68
CA ALA A 87 10.93 4.15 -22.12
C ALA A 87 12.30 3.45 -22.06
N SER A 88 12.50 2.56 -21.07
CA SER A 88 13.77 1.81 -20.91
C SER A 88 13.87 0.59 -21.83
N ARG A 89 12.75 -0.03 -22.20
CA ARG A 89 12.70 -1.06 -23.23
C ARG A 89 12.67 -0.39 -24.60
N GLY A 90 13.83 -0.08 -25.16
CA GLY A 90 13.94 0.49 -26.51
C GLY A 90 12.95 -0.15 -27.50
N TYR A 91 12.39 0.65 -28.36
CA TYR A 91 11.37 0.36 -29.39
C TYR A 91 11.62 -0.99 -30.11
N GLU A 92 11.18 -2.09 -29.57
CA GLU A 92 10.87 -3.26 -30.38
C GLU A 92 9.46 -3.07 -30.93
N ALA A 93 9.46 -2.64 -32.20
CA ALA A 93 8.26 -2.39 -33.00
C ALA A 93 7.57 -3.71 -33.35
N ASP A 94 6.90 -4.35 -32.40
CA ASP A 94 5.85 -5.29 -32.71
C ASP A 94 4.53 -4.79 -32.09
N ALA A 95 3.97 -3.84 -32.83
CA ALA A 95 2.90 -2.93 -32.44
C ALA A 95 1.52 -3.58 -32.44
N THR A 96 1.33 -4.80 -31.95
CA THR A 96 -0.01 -5.41 -31.99
C THR A 96 -0.58 -5.89 -30.67
N ARG A 97 0.08 -5.67 -29.55
CA ARG A 97 -0.50 -5.98 -28.23
C ARG A 97 -0.23 -4.86 -27.23
N PHE A 98 -1.11 -3.87 -27.19
CA PHE A 98 -1.24 -2.95 -26.07
C PHE A 98 -1.64 -3.71 -24.79
N ARG A 99 -0.71 -4.43 -24.21
CA ARG A 99 -0.84 -5.08 -22.90
C ARG A 99 0.41 -4.84 -22.08
N ASP A 100 0.77 -3.58 -21.91
CA ASP A 100 1.76 -3.22 -20.89
C ASP A 100 1.09 -3.17 -19.52
N LEU A 101 0.62 -4.32 -19.09
CA LEU A 101 0.32 -4.58 -17.70
C LEU A 101 1.66 -4.88 -17.01
N VAL A 102 2.43 -3.82 -16.73
CA VAL A 102 3.59 -3.97 -15.88
C VAL A 102 3.10 -4.37 -14.51
N SER A 103 3.27 -5.64 -14.20
CA SER A 103 3.01 -6.22 -12.88
C SER A 103 4.27 -6.36 -12.04
N VAL A 104 5.43 -6.17 -12.66
CA VAL A 104 6.74 -6.35 -12.03
C VAL A 104 7.65 -5.18 -12.40
N TYR A 105 8.29 -4.60 -11.41
CA TYR A 105 9.32 -3.58 -11.53
C TYR A 105 10.65 -4.16 -11.02
N GLU A 106 11.64 -4.22 -11.89
CA GLU A 106 12.99 -4.67 -11.55
C GLU A 106 13.85 -3.44 -11.24
N SER A 107 14.40 -3.39 -10.05
CA SER A 107 15.34 -2.37 -9.60
C SER A 107 16.64 -3.00 -9.13
N ASP A 108 17.67 -2.18 -8.92
CA ASP A 108 18.95 -2.62 -8.36
C ASP A 108 18.82 -3.22 -6.95
N PHE A 109 17.72 -2.91 -6.25
CA PHE A 109 17.44 -3.35 -4.89
C PHE A 109 16.46 -4.52 -4.79
N GLY A 110 16.04 -5.07 -5.90
CA GLY A 110 15.19 -6.25 -5.98
C GLY A 110 14.05 -6.13 -6.98
N VAL A 111 13.24 -7.16 -7.02
CA VAL A 111 12.10 -7.28 -7.92
C VAL A 111 10.82 -7.00 -7.14
N CYS A 112 10.11 -5.95 -7.53
CA CYS A 112 8.88 -5.51 -6.87
C CYS A 112 7.66 -5.80 -7.72
N ARG A 113 6.61 -6.34 -7.11
CA ARG A 113 5.29 -6.46 -7.74
C ARG A 113 4.56 -5.12 -7.67
N VAL A 114 4.03 -4.63 -8.78
CA VAL A 114 3.26 -3.38 -8.82
C VAL A 114 1.76 -3.67 -8.78
N VAL A 115 1.13 -3.36 -7.66
CA VAL A 115 -0.28 -3.64 -7.37
C VAL A 115 -1.11 -2.36 -7.47
N LEU A 116 -2.18 -2.41 -8.28
CA LEU A 116 -3.15 -1.32 -8.37
C LEU A 116 -4.13 -1.40 -7.21
N SER A 117 -4.27 -0.31 -6.46
CA SER A 117 -5.27 -0.19 -5.39
C SER A 117 -6.01 1.14 -5.48
N ARG A 118 -7.34 1.08 -5.44
CA ARG A 118 -8.19 2.28 -5.37
C ARG A 118 -8.15 2.99 -4.00
N TRP A 119 -7.60 2.33 -3.00
CA TRP A 119 -7.56 2.83 -1.63
C TRP A 119 -6.29 3.64 -1.31
N VAL A 120 -5.27 3.56 -2.17
CA VAL A 120 -4.09 4.42 -2.07
C VAL A 120 -4.44 5.78 -2.66
N PRO A 121 -4.14 6.89 -1.98
CA PRO A 121 -4.31 8.24 -2.54
C PRO A 121 -3.59 8.38 -3.88
N ALA A 122 -4.14 9.19 -4.78
CA ALA A 122 -3.62 9.33 -6.13
C ALA A 122 -2.20 9.94 -6.18
N ASP A 123 -1.85 10.73 -5.18
CA ASP A 123 -0.56 11.40 -4.98
C ASP A 123 0.47 10.58 -4.20
N THR A 124 0.16 9.30 -3.94
CA THR A 124 0.95 8.46 -3.02
C THR A 124 1.39 7.17 -3.70
N VAL A 125 2.62 6.75 -3.42
CA VAL A 125 3.19 5.43 -3.73
C VAL A 125 3.59 4.76 -2.42
N LEU A 126 3.10 3.54 -2.18
CA LEU A 126 3.38 2.77 -0.99
C LEU A 126 4.32 1.61 -1.33
N LEU A 127 5.44 1.53 -0.62
CA LEU A 127 6.47 0.49 -0.73
C LEU A 127 6.34 -0.46 0.46
N VAL A 128 6.19 -1.74 0.19
CA VAL A 128 5.83 -2.73 1.21
C VAL A 128 6.73 -3.96 1.13
N ASP A 129 7.18 -4.43 2.29
CA ASP A 129 7.68 -5.78 2.49
C ASP A 129 6.52 -6.66 2.95
N SER A 130 6.00 -7.50 2.06
CA SER A 130 4.80 -8.31 2.36
C SER A 130 5.05 -9.36 3.45
N SER A 131 6.30 -9.76 3.67
CA SER A 131 6.67 -10.72 4.71
C SER A 131 6.48 -10.18 6.14
N ARG A 132 6.35 -8.86 6.27
CA ARG A 132 6.22 -8.15 7.55
C ARG A 132 4.84 -7.56 7.78
N LEU A 133 3.87 -7.96 6.97
CA LEU A 133 2.47 -7.57 7.09
C LEU A 133 1.60 -8.80 7.28
N ASP A 134 0.86 -8.83 8.37
CA ASP A 134 -0.12 -9.87 8.64
C ASP A 134 -1.49 -9.30 9.00
N VAL A 135 -2.53 -10.00 8.59
CA VAL A 135 -3.91 -9.71 8.98
C VAL A 135 -4.33 -10.75 10.00
N LEU A 136 -4.39 -10.34 11.27
CA LEU A 136 -4.65 -11.22 12.38
C LEU A 136 -6.10 -11.13 12.85
N PRO A 137 -6.79 -12.27 13.01
CA PRO A 137 -8.09 -12.29 13.66
C PRO A 137 -7.93 -12.08 15.17
N MET A 138 -8.88 -11.41 15.78
CA MET A 138 -8.99 -11.39 17.23
C MET A 138 -9.25 -12.81 17.76
N SER A 139 -8.60 -13.19 18.85
CA SER A 139 -8.75 -14.52 19.44
C SER A 139 -10.22 -14.87 19.68
N GLY A 140 -10.67 -16.00 19.12
CA GLY A 140 -12.06 -16.46 19.20
C GLY A 140 -13.05 -15.66 18.33
N ARG A 141 -12.58 -14.71 17.49
CA ARG A 141 -13.42 -13.87 16.63
C ARG A 141 -12.98 -13.84 15.16
N SER A 142 -12.42 -14.92 14.67
CA SER A 142 -12.29 -15.13 13.24
C SER A 142 -13.67 -15.18 12.58
N PHE A 143 -13.76 -15.06 11.26
CA PHE A 143 -15.04 -15.15 10.56
C PHE A 143 -15.80 -16.41 10.97
N HIS A 144 -16.96 -16.23 11.59
CA HIS A 144 -17.86 -17.30 11.96
C HIS A 144 -19.31 -16.88 11.75
N PHE A 145 -20.14 -17.87 11.48
CA PHE A 145 -21.57 -17.70 11.36
C PHE A 145 -22.23 -17.84 12.75
N LYS A 146 -23.07 -16.88 13.09
CA LYS A 146 -23.89 -16.90 14.31
C LYS A 146 -25.36 -16.91 13.92
N ASN A 147 -26.06 -17.97 14.31
CA ASN A 147 -27.50 -18.00 14.18
C ASN A 147 -28.15 -16.97 15.11
N LEU A 148 -29.04 -16.19 14.57
CA LEU A 148 -29.93 -15.29 15.30
C LEU A 148 -31.28 -16.00 15.52
N ALA A 149 -32.15 -15.42 16.38
CA ALA A 149 -33.48 -15.97 16.60
C ALA A 149 -34.28 -16.00 15.30
N SER A 150 -35.00 -17.11 15.06
CA SER A 150 -35.94 -17.20 13.93
C SER A 150 -37.14 -16.31 14.15
N GLN A 151 -37.59 -15.61 13.12
CA GLN A 151 -38.83 -14.87 13.10
C GLN A 151 -39.81 -15.55 12.13
N GLY A 152 -40.78 -16.28 12.68
CA GLY A 152 -41.71 -17.04 11.87
C GLY A 152 -41.03 -18.17 11.11
N ASP A 153 -41.22 -18.23 9.80
CA ASP A 153 -40.69 -19.28 8.90
C ASP A 153 -39.32 -18.92 8.29
N SER A 154 -38.67 -17.85 8.79
CA SER A 154 -37.36 -17.40 8.29
C SER A 154 -36.27 -17.62 9.33
N GLU A 155 -35.11 -18.16 8.90
CA GLU A 155 -33.89 -18.24 9.68
C GLU A 155 -33.01 -17.02 9.37
N VAL A 156 -32.60 -16.31 10.42
CA VAL A 156 -31.71 -15.14 10.32
C VAL A 156 -30.36 -15.48 10.88
N GLY A 157 -29.30 -15.21 10.11
CA GLY A 157 -27.93 -15.45 10.53
C GLY A 157 -27.06 -14.23 10.33
N GLN A 158 -25.96 -14.17 11.08
CA GLN A 158 -24.99 -13.09 11.04
C GLN A 158 -23.59 -13.66 10.88
N VAL A 159 -22.79 -13.09 9.96
CA VAL A 159 -21.36 -13.37 9.86
C VAL A 159 -20.62 -12.31 10.65
N ILE A 160 -19.80 -12.73 11.61
CA ILE A 160 -19.03 -11.86 12.48
C ILE A 160 -17.55 -12.18 12.29
N GLY A 161 -16.71 -11.13 12.23
CA GLY A 161 -15.25 -11.27 12.24
C GLY A 161 -14.61 -9.97 12.69
N GLU A 162 -13.59 -10.08 13.55
CA GLU A 162 -12.78 -8.96 14.01
C GLU A 162 -11.32 -9.21 13.64
N TYR A 163 -10.72 -8.28 12.90
CA TYR A 163 -9.36 -8.40 12.39
C TYR A 163 -8.58 -7.12 12.65
N THR A 164 -7.28 -7.28 12.84
CA THR A 164 -6.33 -6.17 12.91
C THR A 164 -5.22 -6.37 11.91
N LEU A 165 -4.54 -5.28 11.56
CA LEU A 165 -3.32 -5.31 10.78
C LEU A 165 -2.13 -5.32 11.72
N GLU A 166 -1.26 -6.31 11.58
CA GLU A 166 0.07 -6.32 12.19
C GLU A 166 1.08 -5.77 11.20
N LEU A 167 1.78 -4.73 11.60
CA LEU A 167 2.91 -4.15 10.87
C LEU A 167 4.18 -4.44 11.67
N ARG A 168 5.01 -5.35 11.18
CA ARG A 168 6.29 -5.66 11.79
C ARG A 168 7.38 -4.81 11.15
N ASN A 169 8.23 -4.21 11.98
CA ASN A 169 9.34 -3.39 11.52
C ASN A 169 8.92 -2.31 10.51
N GLU A 170 8.47 -1.20 11.01
CA GLU A 170 7.99 -0.05 10.23
C GLU A 170 9.03 0.43 9.20
N ASN A 171 10.33 0.38 9.56
CA ASN A 171 11.44 0.77 8.68
C ASN A 171 11.58 -0.10 7.40
N ALA A 172 10.98 -1.28 7.35
CA ALA A 172 10.99 -2.13 6.16
C ALA A 172 9.98 -1.69 5.09
N HIS A 173 9.19 -0.68 5.40
CA HIS A 173 8.21 -0.11 4.49
C HIS A 173 8.57 1.35 4.19
N GLY A 174 7.98 1.91 3.14
CA GLY A 174 8.17 3.31 2.78
C GLY A 174 6.97 3.89 2.06
N VAL A 175 6.89 5.20 2.03
CA VAL A 175 5.84 5.93 1.31
C VAL A 175 6.42 7.16 0.63
N ILE A 176 6.07 7.36 -0.64
CA ILE A 176 6.33 8.61 -1.36
C ILE A 176 5.00 9.35 -1.42
N ARG A 177 4.99 10.62 -1.01
CA ARG A 177 3.79 11.48 -0.94
C ARG A 177 3.98 12.76 -1.75
N GLY A 178 2.88 13.50 -1.92
CA GLY A 178 2.93 14.81 -2.59
C GLY A 178 3.18 14.74 -4.09
N LEU A 179 2.90 13.61 -4.72
CA LEU A 179 3.11 13.43 -6.16
C LEU A 179 2.01 14.10 -6.98
N GLY A 180 2.39 14.72 -8.10
CA GLY A 180 1.44 15.30 -9.03
C GLY A 180 0.51 14.24 -9.63
N THR A 181 -0.75 14.63 -9.83
CA THR A 181 -1.84 13.78 -10.35
C THR A 181 -2.40 14.29 -11.69
N GLY A 182 -1.76 15.28 -12.32
CA GLY A 182 -2.20 15.90 -13.56
C GLY A 182 -1.09 15.96 -14.62
#